data_ed4064f44c085de48cc2501551ba8f21
#
_entry.id   ed4064f44c085de48cc2501551ba8f21
#
_cell.length_a   1.000
_cell.length_b   1.000
_cell.length_c   1.000
_cell.angle_alpha   90.00
_cell.angle_beta   90.00
_cell.angle_gamma   90.00
#
_symmetry.space_group_name_H-M   'P 1'
#
loop_
_entity.id
_entity.type
_entity.pdbx_description
1 polymer ?
#
loop_
_entity_poly.entity_id
_entity_poly.type
_entity_poly.pdbx_seq_one_letter_code
_entity_poly.pdbx_strand_id
1 'polypeptide(L)'
;MTDLTALRALPADRRRQAGKDLRDSAPRSGNAALPAMKGRGDPIDLLVTTSTQRIQSLLPVRWARMVASPFTFLRGAATVMARDLGELPVSGIRVQASGDCHLMNFGIYASPEGRPVFDLNDFDETLSAPFEWDVKRLAASLVLAAQDSGHSPSAAKDMARAAVTAYRLRMAELADLDPLTAWSSRVDIAAMAQGITDEAAREKEMARLAEAAATPSGGDDFPRLANRDGGQARIRDVPPLIYHFDEETDRQGQAALRARTLFTRYRDTLPEERRFLVDRYQLADVAFKVVGVGSVGTFCAIGLFIDPDGHPLFLQVKEAMASVLAPYAGPSPYVNQGQRVVVGQRTLQTVSDGFLGWAADDAGRHFYIRQLKDRRLASAGTLMESDRLDFYATLCGATLARAHARSGDAALIAGYLGTSETFDDAVADFAAGYAEISAADHALLKQAVADGRLVVADLPAKGKGKGKKGD
;
A
#
# COMPACT_ATOMS: atom_id res chain seq x y z
N MET A 1 -0.38 19.67 -25.76
CA MET A 1 0.00 18.53 -24.87
C MET A 1 1.02 17.70 -25.62
N THR A 2 2.24 17.59 -25.14
CA THR A 2 3.28 16.74 -25.73
C THR A 2 2.82 15.29 -25.64
N ASP A 3 2.85 14.56 -26.74
CA ASP A 3 2.53 13.13 -26.76
C ASP A 3 3.67 12.38 -26.07
N LEU A 4 3.46 12.08 -24.78
CA LEU A 4 4.45 11.37 -23.95
C LEU A 4 4.75 9.96 -24.47
N THR A 5 3.85 9.38 -25.29
CA THR A 5 4.06 8.06 -25.90
C THR A 5 5.10 8.15 -27.01
N ALA A 6 5.09 9.21 -27.81
CA ALA A 6 6.07 9.45 -28.85
C ALA A 6 7.49 9.69 -28.27
N LEU A 7 7.59 10.26 -27.07
CA LEU A 7 8.87 10.49 -26.43
C LEU A 7 9.63 9.20 -26.10
N ARG A 8 8.94 8.08 -25.83
CA ARG A 8 9.59 6.80 -25.50
C ARG A 8 10.46 6.23 -26.63
N ALA A 9 10.22 6.67 -27.87
CA ALA A 9 11.03 6.29 -29.02
C ALA A 9 12.34 7.11 -29.16
N LEU A 10 12.50 8.16 -28.35
CA LEU A 10 13.66 9.03 -28.42
C LEU A 10 14.80 8.52 -27.52
N PRO A 11 16.06 8.86 -27.81
CA PRO A 11 17.20 8.62 -26.93
C PRO A 11 17.02 9.26 -25.53
N ALA A 12 17.68 8.72 -24.52
CA ALA A 12 17.52 9.15 -23.12
C ALA A 12 17.85 10.63 -22.89
N ASP A 13 18.86 11.18 -23.58
CA ASP A 13 19.20 12.60 -23.53
C ASP A 13 18.07 13.51 -23.99
N ARG A 14 17.38 13.15 -25.08
CA ARG A 14 16.21 13.87 -25.59
C ARG A 14 15.02 13.79 -24.64
N ARG A 15 14.79 12.64 -24.02
CA ARG A 15 13.75 12.46 -23.00
C ARG A 15 14.05 13.27 -21.74
N ARG A 16 15.32 13.33 -21.30
CA ARG A 16 15.76 14.20 -20.21
C ARG A 16 15.57 15.67 -20.53
N GLN A 17 15.89 16.09 -21.76
CA GLN A 17 15.65 17.47 -22.18
C GLN A 17 14.16 17.81 -22.15
N ALA A 18 13.31 16.93 -22.68
CA ALA A 18 11.85 17.12 -22.62
C ALA A 18 11.35 17.25 -21.16
N GLY A 19 11.86 16.44 -20.24
CA GLY A 19 11.56 16.57 -18.80
C GLY A 19 12.00 17.92 -18.23
N LYS A 20 13.17 18.43 -18.62
CA LYS A 20 13.65 19.75 -18.23
C LYS A 20 12.74 20.86 -18.75
N ASP A 21 12.27 20.75 -19.99
CA ASP A 21 11.41 21.75 -20.65
C ASP A 21 10.03 21.85 -19.97
N LEU A 22 9.53 20.77 -19.35
CA LEU A 22 8.29 20.81 -18.57
C LEU A 22 8.33 21.79 -17.38
N ARG A 23 9.52 22.18 -16.91
CA ARG A 23 9.67 23.14 -15.81
C ARG A 23 9.21 24.55 -16.15
N ASP A 24 9.12 24.87 -17.43
CA ASP A 24 8.64 26.19 -17.89
C ASP A 24 7.13 26.34 -17.64
N SER A 25 6.37 25.25 -17.79
CA SER A 25 4.93 25.23 -17.53
C SER A 25 4.55 24.72 -16.13
N ALA A 26 5.39 23.88 -15.53
CA ALA A 26 5.21 23.31 -14.21
C ALA A 26 6.52 23.43 -13.40
N PRO A 27 6.82 24.61 -12.84
CA PRO A 27 8.03 24.81 -12.06
C PRO A 27 8.10 23.85 -10.86
N ARG A 28 9.28 23.30 -10.59
CA ARG A 28 9.49 22.34 -9.48
C ARG A 28 9.10 22.93 -8.12
N SER A 29 9.35 24.24 -7.90
CA SER A 29 8.92 24.97 -6.70
C SER A 29 7.40 25.03 -6.54
N GLY A 30 6.64 24.91 -7.62
CA GLY A 30 5.17 24.82 -7.59
C GLY A 30 4.65 23.57 -6.84
N ASN A 31 5.51 22.57 -6.62
CA ASN A 31 5.15 21.41 -5.82
C ASN A 31 4.96 21.70 -4.32
N ALA A 32 5.36 22.87 -3.83
CA ALA A 32 5.05 23.34 -2.49
C ALA A 32 3.59 23.82 -2.32
N ALA A 33 2.86 24.01 -3.41
CA ALA A 33 1.49 24.51 -3.38
C ALA A 33 0.58 23.61 -2.55
N LEU A 34 -0.20 24.20 -1.65
CA LEU A 34 -1.22 23.58 -0.83
C LEU A 34 -2.60 23.79 -1.45
N PRO A 35 -3.59 22.90 -1.16
CA PRO A 35 -4.95 23.09 -1.61
C PRO A 35 -5.55 24.38 -1.04
N ALA A 36 -6.35 25.07 -1.84
CA ALA A 36 -7.06 26.26 -1.39
C ALA A 36 -8.13 25.87 -0.35
N MET A 37 -8.02 26.41 0.88
CA MET A 37 -9.01 26.09 1.93
C MET A 37 -10.39 26.63 1.63
N LYS A 38 -10.48 27.76 0.93
CA LYS A 38 -11.76 28.32 0.49
C LYS A 38 -12.38 27.45 -0.61
N GLY A 39 -13.53 26.84 -0.33
CA GLY A 39 -14.24 25.99 -1.28
C GLY A 39 -13.82 24.52 -1.25
N ARG A 40 -12.87 24.12 -0.41
CA ARG A 40 -12.39 22.74 -0.31
C ARG A 40 -13.48 21.72 0.07
N GLY A 41 -14.56 22.15 0.70
CA GLY A 41 -15.62 21.27 1.20
C GLY A 41 -15.22 20.49 2.48
N ASP A 42 -16.22 19.96 3.16
CA ASP A 42 -16.01 19.18 4.40
C ASP A 42 -15.33 17.83 4.09
N PRO A 43 -14.15 17.51 4.66
CA PRO A 43 -13.50 16.22 4.49
C PRO A 43 -14.31 15.07 5.11
N ILE A 44 -15.10 15.33 6.15
CA ILE A 44 -15.89 14.31 6.82
C ILE A 44 -17.10 13.93 5.96
N ASP A 45 -17.76 14.89 5.31
CA ASP A 45 -18.82 14.61 4.32
C ASP A 45 -18.32 13.74 3.18
N LEU A 46 -17.13 14.03 2.66
CA LEU A 46 -16.51 13.24 1.60
C LEU A 46 -16.22 11.81 2.08
N LEU A 47 -15.68 11.64 3.29
CA LEU A 47 -15.41 10.32 3.87
C LEU A 47 -16.71 9.52 4.09
N VAL A 48 -17.77 10.15 4.56
CA VAL A 48 -19.08 9.52 4.75
C VAL A 48 -19.66 9.10 3.40
N THR A 49 -19.69 10.00 2.42
CA THR A 49 -20.22 9.73 1.08
C THR A 49 -19.49 8.58 0.40
N THR A 50 -18.15 8.56 0.44
CA THR A 50 -17.35 7.48 -0.16
C THR A 50 -17.40 6.18 0.63
N SER A 51 -17.95 6.19 1.85
CA SER A 51 -18.14 5.00 2.68
C SER A 51 -19.51 4.33 2.51
N THR A 52 -20.42 4.86 1.69
CA THR A 52 -21.78 4.30 1.51
C THR A 52 -21.79 2.90 0.91
N GLN A 53 -20.79 2.56 0.09
CA GLN A 53 -20.64 1.24 -0.53
C GLN A 53 -19.96 0.21 0.40
N ARG A 54 -19.49 0.64 1.57
CA ARG A 54 -18.82 -0.23 2.55
C ARG A 54 -19.85 -0.97 3.41
N ILE A 55 -19.40 -2.05 4.05
CA ILE A 55 -20.19 -2.78 5.05
C ILE A 55 -20.42 -1.86 6.24
N GLN A 56 -21.67 -1.41 6.42
CA GLN A 56 -22.02 -0.33 7.36
C GLN A 56 -21.72 -0.71 8.83
N SER A 57 -21.89 -1.98 9.19
CA SER A 57 -21.58 -2.48 10.55
C SER A 57 -20.09 -2.41 10.90
N LEU A 58 -19.19 -2.25 9.93
CA LEU A 58 -17.75 -2.11 10.14
C LEU A 58 -17.27 -0.65 10.19
N LEU A 59 -18.11 0.31 9.81
CA LEU A 59 -17.72 1.73 9.82
C LEU A 59 -17.32 2.23 11.22
N PRO A 60 -17.98 1.82 12.33
CA PRO A 60 -17.52 2.20 13.66
C PRO A 60 -16.06 1.79 13.96
N VAL A 61 -15.63 0.62 13.48
CA VAL A 61 -14.24 0.17 13.58
C VAL A 61 -13.30 1.04 12.74
N ARG A 62 -13.75 1.44 11.54
CA ARG A 62 -12.98 2.34 10.66
C ARG A 62 -12.74 3.69 11.33
N TRP A 63 -13.82 4.33 11.82
CA TRP A 63 -13.73 5.62 12.49
C TRP A 63 -12.87 5.56 13.76
N ALA A 64 -13.03 4.52 14.58
CA ALA A 64 -12.20 4.30 15.77
C ALA A 64 -10.70 4.22 15.44
N ARG A 65 -10.33 3.56 14.33
CA ARG A 65 -8.94 3.50 13.88
C ARG A 65 -8.41 4.84 13.36
N MET A 66 -9.27 5.61 12.68
CA MET A 66 -8.88 6.91 12.11
C MET A 66 -8.76 8.01 13.17
N VAL A 67 -9.55 7.95 14.24
CA VAL A 67 -9.54 8.94 15.35
C VAL A 67 -8.26 8.89 16.17
N ALA A 68 -7.51 7.79 16.13
CA ALA A 68 -6.38 7.55 17.04
C ALA A 68 -5.25 8.60 16.92
N SER A 69 -4.94 9.08 15.71
CA SER A 69 -3.95 10.15 15.48
C SER A 69 -4.12 10.79 14.09
N PRO A 70 -3.52 11.97 13.85
CA PRO A 70 -3.47 12.58 12.51
C PRO A 70 -2.85 11.65 11.45
N PHE A 71 -1.84 10.86 11.81
CA PHE A 71 -1.24 9.88 10.92
C PHE A 71 -2.22 8.75 10.55
N THR A 72 -2.96 8.20 11.54
CA THR A 72 -3.96 7.17 11.26
C THR A 72 -5.16 7.73 10.48
N PHE A 73 -5.49 9.01 10.66
CA PHE A 73 -6.47 9.72 9.83
C PHE A 73 -6.01 9.77 8.37
N LEU A 74 -4.79 10.26 8.10
CA LEU A 74 -4.24 10.32 6.74
C LEU A 74 -4.34 8.96 6.03
N ARG A 75 -3.99 7.87 6.72
CA ARG A 75 -4.06 6.50 6.19
C ARG A 75 -5.48 6.06 5.81
N GLY A 76 -6.50 6.54 6.51
CA GLY A 76 -7.89 6.25 6.20
C GLY A 76 -8.52 7.24 5.20
N ALA A 77 -7.85 8.37 4.92
CA ALA A 77 -8.38 9.50 4.18
C ALA A 77 -7.74 9.69 2.80
N ALA A 78 -7.42 8.58 2.09
CA ALA A 78 -6.83 8.63 0.75
C ALA A 78 -7.69 9.45 -0.23
N THR A 79 -9.01 9.34 -0.13
CA THR A 79 -9.95 10.08 -0.98
C THR A 79 -9.89 11.60 -0.74
N VAL A 80 -9.63 12.04 0.49
CA VAL A 80 -9.48 13.47 0.82
C VAL A 80 -8.24 14.03 0.14
N MET A 81 -7.10 13.34 0.30
CA MET A 81 -5.86 13.78 -0.33
C MET A 81 -5.91 13.68 -1.86
N ALA A 82 -6.60 12.67 -2.42
CA ALA A 82 -6.78 12.55 -3.87
C ALA A 82 -7.54 13.75 -4.45
N ARG A 83 -8.61 14.23 -3.78
CA ARG A 83 -9.32 15.45 -4.15
C ARG A 83 -8.38 16.66 -4.12
N ASP A 84 -7.67 16.83 -3.02
CA ASP A 84 -6.79 17.98 -2.83
C ASP A 84 -5.65 18.01 -3.86
N LEU A 85 -5.03 16.85 -4.13
CA LEU A 85 -3.97 16.73 -5.14
C LEU A 85 -4.50 16.95 -6.57
N GLY A 86 -5.75 16.60 -6.83
CA GLY A 86 -6.38 16.81 -8.14
C GLY A 86 -6.54 18.27 -8.55
N GLU A 87 -6.49 19.19 -7.58
CA GLU A 87 -6.58 20.65 -7.80
C GLU A 87 -5.20 21.31 -7.93
N LEU A 88 -4.11 20.58 -7.64
CA LEU A 88 -2.76 21.13 -7.60
C LEU A 88 -2.04 21.01 -8.95
N PRO A 89 -1.08 21.91 -9.22
CA PRO A 89 -0.23 21.80 -10.41
C PRO A 89 0.57 20.51 -10.44
N VAL A 90 0.70 19.92 -11.62
CA VAL A 90 1.49 18.71 -11.90
C VAL A 90 2.29 18.88 -13.18
N SER A 91 3.41 18.17 -13.31
CA SER A 91 4.23 18.17 -14.53
C SER A 91 3.53 17.52 -15.75
N GLY A 92 2.49 16.74 -15.51
CA GLY A 92 1.83 15.92 -16.53
C GLY A 92 2.52 14.59 -16.79
N ILE A 93 3.65 14.28 -16.13
CA ILE A 93 4.33 12.99 -16.23
C ILE A 93 3.54 11.95 -15.43
N ARG A 94 3.10 10.90 -16.12
CA ARG A 94 2.27 9.85 -15.53
C ARG A 94 3.06 8.56 -15.33
N VAL A 95 2.74 7.89 -14.22
CA VAL A 95 3.25 6.56 -13.86
C VAL A 95 2.07 5.67 -13.47
N GLN A 96 2.31 4.37 -13.31
CA GLN A 96 1.43 3.57 -12.47
C GLN A 96 1.70 3.99 -11.04
N ALA A 97 0.80 4.74 -10.44
CA ALA A 97 0.89 5.14 -9.05
C ALA A 97 0.41 4.01 -8.12
N SER A 98 0.93 3.93 -6.90
CA SER A 98 0.38 3.11 -5.83
C SER A 98 -1.00 3.65 -5.39
N GLY A 99 -1.16 4.97 -5.40
CA GLY A 99 -2.40 5.70 -5.15
C GLY A 99 -2.69 5.96 -3.67
N ASP A 100 -2.23 5.09 -2.78
CA ASP A 100 -2.25 5.28 -1.32
C ASP A 100 -0.83 5.11 -0.75
N CYS A 101 0.14 5.82 -1.33
CA CYS A 101 1.56 5.68 -1.05
C CYS A 101 1.94 6.32 0.29
N HIS A 102 1.51 5.76 1.41
CA HIS A 102 1.98 6.16 2.74
C HIS A 102 3.03 5.19 3.28
N LEU A 103 3.86 5.64 4.23
CA LEU A 103 5.03 4.88 4.72
C LEU A 103 4.70 3.46 5.25
N MET A 104 3.48 3.20 5.74
CA MET A 104 3.09 1.86 6.20
C MET A 104 2.78 0.88 5.07
N ASN A 105 2.72 1.36 3.82
CA ASN A 105 2.51 0.54 2.63
C ASN A 105 3.83 0.05 2.00
N PHE A 106 4.92 0.16 2.75
CA PHE A 106 6.21 -0.47 2.44
C PHE A 106 6.53 -1.54 3.48
N GLY A 107 7.36 -2.51 3.11
CA GLY A 107 7.78 -3.55 4.05
C GLY A 107 8.57 -4.67 3.40
N ILE A 108 9.09 -5.55 4.24
CA ILE A 108 9.82 -6.74 3.81
C ILE A 108 8.85 -7.91 3.75
N TYR A 109 8.90 -8.65 2.64
CA TYR A 109 8.18 -9.90 2.45
C TYR A 109 9.05 -10.95 1.75
N ALA A 110 8.66 -12.21 1.83
CA ALA A 110 9.34 -13.28 1.11
C ALA A 110 8.93 -13.29 -0.37
N SER A 111 9.90 -13.35 -1.28
CA SER A 111 9.63 -13.63 -2.69
C SER A 111 9.19 -15.09 -2.88
N PRO A 112 8.61 -15.46 -4.04
CA PRO A 112 8.33 -16.87 -4.37
C PRO A 112 9.55 -17.79 -4.28
N GLU A 113 10.76 -17.24 -4.48
CA GLU A 113 12.03 -17.96 -4.38
C GLU A 113 12.58 -18.03 -2.94
N GLY A 114 11.81 -17.60 -1.94
CA GLY A 114 12.20 -17.62 -0.54
C GLY A 114 13.28 -16.59 -0.17
N ARG A 115 13.34 -15.46 -0.88
CA ARG A 115 14.29 -14.37 -0.57
C ARG A 115 13.55 -13.18 0.02
N PRO A 116 14.11 -12.49 1.03
CA PRO A 116 13.52 -11.27 1.55
C PRO A 116 13.59 -10.14 0.49
N VAL A 117 12.48 -9.43 0.32
CA VAL A 117 12.35 -8.29 -0.62
C VAL A 117 11.70 -7.14 0.11
N PHE A 118 12.26 -5.93 0.00
CA PHE A 118 11.62 -4.70 0.44
C PHE A 118 10.90 -4.04 -0.74
N ASP A 119 9.59 -3.83 -0.60
CA ASP A 119 8.78 -3.22 -1.66
C ASP A 119 7.44 -2.67 -1.13
N LEU A 120 6.64 -2.11 -2.04
CA LEU A 120 5.25 -1.72 -1.80
C LEU A 120 4.37 -2.94 -1.52
N ASN A 121 3.36 -2.78 -0.66
CA ASN A 121 2.52 -3.89 -0.16
C ASN A 121 1.01 -3.71 -0.40
N ASP A 122 0.54 -2.50 -0.68
CA ASP A 122 -0.88 -2.21 -0.90
C ASP A 122 -1.10 -1.48 -2.22
N PHE A 123 -2.03 -1.98 -3.01
CA PHE A 123 -2.31 -1.55 -4.38
C PHE A 123 -3.81 -1.34 -4.62
N ASP A 124 -4.62 -1.24 -3.57
CA ASP A 124 -6.08 -1.08 -3.68
C ASP A 124 -6.45 0.16 -4.51
N GLU A 125 -5.63 1.22 -4.43
CA GLU A 125 -5.85 2.50 -5.12
C GLU A 125 -4.98 2.71 -6.37
N THR A 126 -4.18 1.69 -6.77
CA THR A 126 -3.25 1.84 -7.91
C THR A 126 -3.96 2.27 -9.19
N LEU A 127 -3.43 3.29 -9.86
CA LEU A 127 -3.96 3.82 -11.12
C LEU A 127 -2.86 4.58 -11.85
N SER A 128 -3.01 4.77 -13.17
CA SER A 128 -2.16 5.73 -13.88
C SER A 128 -2.47 7.16 -13.38
N ALA A 129 -1.47 7.83 -12.80
CA ALA A 129 -1.62 9.17 -12.19
C ALA A 129 -0.31 9.97 -12.29
N PRO A 130 -0.31 11.29 -12.00
CA PRO A 130 0.90 12.08 -11.87
C PRO A 130 1.83 11.48 -10.81
N PHE A 131 3.13 11.37 -11.13
CA PHE A 131 4.09 10.74 -10.21
C PHE A 131 4.24 11.53 -8.90
N GLU A 132 4.01 12.83 -8.93
CA GLU A 132 4.07 13.73 -7.79
C GLU A 132 3.09 13.34 -6.68
N TRP A 133 1.96 12.72 -7.02
CA TRP A 133 0.92 12.40 -6.04
C TRP A 133 1.39 11.37 -5.02
N ASP A 134 2.05 10.30 -5.47
CA ASP A 134 2.62 9.31 -4.57
C ASP A 134 3.77 9.88 -3.73
N VAL A 135 4.64 10.70 -4.36
CA VAL A 135 5.77 11.33 -3.67
C VAL A 135 5.26 12.27 -2.56
N LYS A 136 4.26 13.11 -2.85
CA LYS A 136 3.64 14.01 -1.89
C LYS A 136 2.93 13.26 -0.76
N ARG A 137 2.24 12.15 -1.07
CA ARG A 137 1.56 11.35 -0.07
C ARG A 137 2.54 10.63 0.84
N LEU A 138 3.63 10.08 0.31
CA LEU A 138 4.71 9.51 1.11
C LEU A 138 5.32 10.56 2.04
N ALA A 139 5.68 11.73 1.51
CA ALA A 139 6.30 12.80 2.27
C ALA A 139 5.39 13.30 3.41
N ALA A 140 4.10 13.57 3.14
CA ALA A 140 3.14 13.98 4.16
C ALA A 140 2.94 12.90 5.25
N SER A 141 2.93 11.62 4.85
CA SER A 141 2.82 10.51 5.79
C SER A 141 4.03 10.39 6.72
N LEU A 142 5.23 10.70 6.21
CA LEU A 142 6.47 10.72 7.00
C LEU A 142 6.45 11.84 8.04
N VAL A 143 6.03 13.05 7.66
CA VAL A 143 5.91 14.17 8.61
C VAL A 143 4.97 13.80 9.75
N LEU A 144 3.77 13.31 9.43
CA LEU A 144 2.78 12.95 10.45
C LEU A 144 3.24 11.78 11.35
N ALA A 145 3.88 10.77 10.78
CA ALA A 145 4.40 9.65 11.56
C ALA A 145 5.56 10.05 12.49
N ALA A 146 6.46 10.93 12.01
CA ALA A 146 7.54 11.46 12.82
C ALA A 146 6.99 12.30 13.99
N GLN A 147 6.01 13.15 13.74
CA GLN A 147 5.34 13.93 14.79
C GLN A 147 4.61 13.03 15.82
N ASP A 148 3.89 12.01 15.35
CA ASP A 148 3.25 11.01 16.24
C ASP A 148 4.27 10.24 17.10
N SER A 149 5.53 10.13 16.61
CA SER A 149 6.66 9.53 17.33
C SER A 149 7.44 10.51 18.21
N GLY A 150 7.01 11.78 18.29
CA GLY A 150 7.58 12.79 19.17
C GLY A 150 8.74 13.59 18.57
N HIS A 151 9.02 13.47 17.27
CA HIS A 151 10.02 14.32 16.60
C HIS A 151 9.52 15.76 16.45
N SER A 152 10.45 16.71 16.43
CA SER A 152 10.13 18.11 16.18
C SER A 152 9.61 18.33 14.76
N PRO A 153 8.81 19.39 14.49
CA PRO A 153 8.35 19.70 13.14
C PRO A 153 9.48 19.84 12.11
N SER A 154 10.61 20.43 12.51
CA SER A 154 11.79 20.54 11.64
C SER A 154 12.37 19.17 11.31
N ALA A 155 12.62 18.31 12.31
CA ALA A 155 13.14 16.97 12.09
C ALA A 155 12.18 16.12 11.22
N ALA A 156 10.88 16.23 11.44
CA ALA A 156 9.87 15.56 10.63
C ALA A 156 9.91 16.01 9.15
N LYS A 157 10.07 17.31 8.90
CA LYS A 157 10.24 17.86 7.55
C LYS A 157 11.53 17.37 6.89
N ASP A 158 12.65 17.33 7.65
CA ASP A 158 13.95 16.85 7.15
C ASP A 158 13.87 15.37 6.75
N MET A 159 13.14 14.53 7.49
CA MET A 159 12.88 13.13 7.13
C MET A 159 12.09 13.01 5.81
N ALA A 160 11.05 13.82 5.64
CA ALA A 160 10.31 13.86 4.39
C ALA A 160 11.20 14.31 3.21
N ARG A 161 12.02 15.33 3.42
CA ARG A 161 13.01 15.81 2.44
C ARG A 161 14.01 14.71 2.07
N ALA A 162 14.54 13.97 3.04
CA ALA A 162 15.47 12.86 2.79
C ALA A 162 14.84 11.76 1.91
N ALA A 163 13.57 11.42 2.12
CA ALA A 163 12.87 10.48 1.26
C ALA A 163 12.72 10.97 -0.18
N VAL A 164 12.40 12.26 -0.37
CA VAL A 164 12.29 12.87 -1.71
C VAL A 164 13.65 12.98 -2.39
N THR A 165 14.70 13.33 -1.66
CA THR A 165 16.08 13.32 -2.16
C THR A 165 16.47 11.90 -2.64
N ALA A 166 16.18 10.88 -1.85
CA ALA A 166 16.46 9.50 -2.22
C ALA A 166 15.66 9.07 -3.49
N TYR A 167 14.41 9.52 -3.61
CA TYR A 167 13.60 9.32 -4.81
C TYR A 167 14.28 9.95 -6.03
N ARG A 168 14.69 11.21 -5.95
CA ARG A 168 15.35 11.95 -7.02
C ARG A 168 16.68 11.31 -7.45
N LEU A 169 17.54 10.99 -6.50
CA LEU A 169 18.84 10.38 -6.76
C LEU A 169 18.68 8.99 -7.41
N ARG A 170 17.78 8.16 -6.85
CA ARG A 170 17.51 6.83 -7.40
C ARG A 170 16.88 6.89 -8.78
N MET A 171 16.01 7.87 -9.06
CA MET A 171 15.44 8.06 -10.39
C MET A 171 16.50 8.45 -11.42
N ALA A 172 17.48 9.28 -11.02
CA ALA A 172 18.61 9.64 -11.87
C ALA A 172 19.48 8.41 -12.22
N GLU A 173 19.79 7.56 -11.22
CA GLU A 173 20.52 6.31 -11.43
C GLU A 173 19.77 5.38 -12.40
N LEU A 174 18.47 5.20 -12.19
CA LEU A 174 17.64 4.33 -13.04
C LEU A 174 17.51 4.85 -14.48
N ALA A 175 17.60 6.16 -14.67
CA ALA A 175 17.57 6.79 -15.98
C ALA A 175 18.85 6.56 -16.80
N ASP A 176 19.95 6.15 -16.16
CA ASP A 176 21.24 5.82 -16.79
C ASP A 176 21.36 4.32 -17.14
N LEU A 177 20.44 3.50 -16.63
CA LEU A 177 20.42 2.07 -16.90
C LEU A 177 19.68 1.76 -18.21
N ASP A 178 20.04 0.66 -18.84
CA ASP A 178 19.20 0.09 -19.90
C ASP A 178 17.84 -0.37 -19.34
N PRO A 179 16.80 -0.43 -20.18
CA PRO A 179 15.43 -0.73 -19.70
C PRO A 179 15.29 -2.07 -18.99
N LEU A 180 16.06 -3.10 -19.38
CA LEU A 180 16.00 -4.44 -18.77
C LEU A 180 16.63 -4.44 -17.38
N THR A 181 17.78 -3.80 -17.24
CA THR A 181 18.48 -3.63 -15.95
C THR A 181 17.63 -2.78 -15.00
N ALA A 182 17.06 -1.66 -15.48
CA ALA A 182 16.18 -0.82 -14.68
C ALA A 182 14.92 -1.59 -14.22
N TRP A 183 14.31 -2.39 -15.09
CA TRP A 183 13.14 -3.22 -14.78
C TRP A 183 13.44 -4.27 -13.70
N SER A 184 14.61 -4.90 -13.77
CA SER A 184 15.06 -5.97 -12.87
C SER A 184 15.67 -5.43 -11.56
N SER A 185 15.90 -4.12 -11.48
CA SER A 185 16.50 -3.46 -10.32
C SER A 185 15.70 -3.75 -9.04
N ARG A 186 16.43 -4.09 -7.97
CA ARG A 186 15.87 -4.35 -6.63
C ARG A 186 16.47 -3.40 -5.61
N VAL A 187 15.76 -3.20 -4.52
CA VAL A 187 16.33 -2.55 -3.35
C VAL A 187 17.16 -3.59 -2.60
N ASP A 188 18.42 -3.29 -2.37
CA ASP A 188 19.32 -4.17 -1.65
C ASP A 188 19.02 -4.15 -0.14
N ILE A 189 18.55 -5.28 0.37
CA ILE A 189 18.26 -5.45 1.80
C ILE A 189 19.56 -5.41 2.62
N ALA A 190 20.72 -5.81 2.05
CA ALA A 190 21.99 -5.66 2.73
C ALA A 190 22.38 -4.18 2.92
N ALA A 191 22.02 -3.31 1.95
CA ALA A 191 22.13 -1.86 2.13
C ALA A 191 21.22 -1.36 3.27
N MET A 192 20.03 -1.96 3.47
CA MET A 192 19.16 -1.65 4.60
C MET A 192 19.81 -1.96 5.96
N ALA A 193 20.58 -3.03 6.00
CA ALA A 193 21.26 -3.43 7.23
C ALA A 193 22.46 -2.52 7.57
N GLN A 194 22.96 -1.70 6.63
CA GLN A 194 24.04 -0.74 6.89
C GLN A 194 23.66 0.33 7.93
N GLY A 195 22.35 0.63 8.09
CA GLY A 195 21.86 1.47 9.18
C GLY A 195 21.99 0.83 10.57
N ILE A 196 22.35 -0.46 10.66
CA ILE A 196 22.68 -1.13 11.92
C ILE A 196 24.19 -0.98 12.13
N THR A 197 24.59 -0.11 13.04
CA THR A 197 26.00 0.17 13.32
C THR A 197 26.74 -0.99 13.97
N ASP A 198 26.02 -1.82 14.75
CA ASP A 198 26.55 -3.07 15.33
C ASP A 198 26.58 -4.17 14.29
N GLU A 199 27.77 -4.64 13.92
CA GLU A 199 27.99 -5.65 12.89
C GLU A 199 27.35 -7.01 13.26
N ALA A 200 27.46 -7.41 14.53
CA ALA A 200 26.88 -8.67 14.99
C ALA A 200 25.33 -8.61 14.99
N ALA A 201 24.74 -7.46 15.37
CA ALA A 201 23.30 -7.23 15.29
C ALA A 201 22.81 -7.21 13.83
N ARG A 202 23.61 -6.62 12.93
CA ARG A 202 23.32 -6.60 11.50
C ARG A 202 23.31 -8.01 10.89
N GLU A 203 24.35 -8.80 11.15
CA GLU A 203 24.44 -10.17 10.67
C GLU A 203 23.30 -11.04 11.18
N LYS A 204 22.99 -10.93 12.49
CA LYS A 204 21.87 -11.64 13.13
C LYS A 204 20.52 -11.28 12.50
N GLU A 205 20.28 -9.99 12.22
CA GLU A 205 19.01 -9.56 11.59
C GLU A 205 18.92 -10.04 10.13
N MET A 206 20.03 -9.99 9.37
CA MET A 206 20.07 -10.51 8.01
C MET A 206 19.84 -12.03 7.96
N ALA A 207 20.46 -12.78 8.88
CA ALA A 207 20.24 -14.22 9.01
C ALA A 207 18.77 -14.53 9.35
N ARG A 208 18.19 -13.80 10.30
CA ARG A 208 16.76 -13.91 10.68
C ARG A 208 15.82 -13.65 9.50
N LEU A 209 16.09 -12.60 8.72
CA LEU A 209 15.28 -12.26 7.54
C LEU A 209 15.39 -13.32 6.45
N ALA A 210 16.60 -13.83 6.22
CA ALA A 210 16.86 -14.89 5.23
C ALA A 210 16.17 -16.21 5.63
N GLU A 211 16.30 -16.63 6.89
CA GLU A 211 15.65 -17.83 7.43
C GLU A 211 14.12 -17.70 7.35
N ALA A 212 13.58 -16.55 7.80
CA ALA A 212 12.14 -16.29 7.73
C ALA A 212 11.61 -16.26 6.30
N ALA A 213 12.39 -15.79 5.33
CA ALA A 213 11.99 -15.77 3.92
C ALA A 213 12.06 -17.18 3.29
N ALA A 214 13.04 -17.98 3.67
CA ALA A 214 13.23 -19.34 3.17
C ALA A 214 12.19 -20.33 3.71
N THR A 215 11.54 -20.01 4.84
CA THR A 215 10.49 -20.88 5.39
C THR A 215 9.26 -20.86 4.49
N PRO A 216 8.75 -22.02 4.02
CA PRO A 216 7.57 -22.08 3.16
C PRO A 216 6.36 -21.40 3.79
N SER A 217 5.69 -20.52 3.04
CA SER A 217 4.43 -19.90 3.48
C SER A 217 3.34 -20.97 3.60
N GLY A 218 2.67 -21.04 4.74
CA GLY A 218 1.53 -21.92 4.99
C GLY A 218 1.74 -22.86 6.17
N GLY A 219 2.89 -23.55 6.28
CA GLY A 219 3.15 -24.50 7.36
C GLY A 219 3.15 -23.87 8.76
N ASP A 220 3.76 -22.69 8.91
CA ASP A 220 3.81 -21.99 10.21
C ASP A 220 2.56 -21.14 10.49
N ASP A 221 1.84 -20.72 9.43
CA ASP A 221 0.61 -19.95 9.60
C ASP A 221 -0.57 -20.84 9.97
N PHE A 222 -0.52 -22.14 9.62
CA PHE A 222 -1.61 -23.07 9.91
C PHE A 222 -1.91 -23.16 11.43
N PRO A 223 -0.95 -23.41 12.32
CA PRO A 223 -1.25 -23.50 13.76
C PRO A 223 -1.78 -22.20 14.37
N ARG A 224 -1.44 -21.06 13.76
CA ARG A 224 -1.88 -19.74 14.20
C ARG A 224 -3.26 -19.36 13.67
N LEU A 225 -3.54 -19.65 12.42
CA LEU A 225 -4.75 -19.23 11.71
C LEU A 225 -5.81 -20.31 11.65
N ALA A 226 -5.45 -21.58 11.76
CA ALA A 226 -6.34 -22.70 11.64
C ALA A 226 -6.03 -23.81 12.67
N ASN A 227 -6.94 -24.75 12.81
CA ASN A 227 -6.77 -25.99 13.57
C ASN A 227 -7.36 -27.16 12.77
N ARG A 228 -7.12 -28.38 13.25
CA ARG A 228 -7.82 -29.56 12.76
C ARG A 228 -8.83 -29.96 13.82
N ASP A 229 -10.10 -29.89 13.49
CA ASP A 229 -11.20 -30.31 14.34
C ASP A 229 -11.92 -31.50 13.70
N GLY A 230 -12.00 -32.62 14.39
CA GLY A 230 -12.61 -33.83 13.85
C GLY A 230 -12.00 -34.32 12.52
N GLY A 231 -10.74 -34.03 12.24
CA GLY A 231 -10.05 -34.38 11.00
C GLY A 231 -10.21 -33.35 9.87
N GLN A 232 -11.07 -32.34 10.04
CA GLN A 232 -11.24 -31.24 9.08
C GLN A 232 -10.38 -30.03 9.48
N ALA A 233 -9.75 -29.41 8.48
CA ALA A 233 -9.01 -28.17 8.67
C ALA A 233 -9.98 -26.98 8.70
N ARG A 234 -9.92 -26.15 9.74
CA ARG A 234 -10.83 -25.01 9.95
C ARG A 234 -10.04 -23.77 10.40
N ILE A 235 -10.42 -22.62 9.86
CA ILE A 235 -9.87 -21.31 10.25
C ILE A 235 -10.37 -20.98 11.66
N ARG A 236 -9.50 -20.43 12.51
CA ARG A 236 -9.86 -20.03 13.87
C ARG A 236 -10.63 -18.72 13.86
N ASP A 237 -11.73 -18.68 14.61
CA ASP A 237 -12.41 -17.43 14.91
C ASP A 237 -11.60 -16.61 15.92
N VAL A 238 -11.37 -15.33 15.59
CA VAL A 238 -10.72 -14.33 16.43
C VAL A 238 -11.52 -13.02 16.30
N PRO A 239 -12.75 -12.98 16.82
CA PRO A 239 -13.60 -11.79 16.72
C PRO A 239 -12.95 -10.56 17.36
N PRO A 240 -13.14 -9.36 16.80
CA PRO A 240 -13.88 -9.05 15.55
C PRO A 240 -13.02 -9.12 14.28
N LEU A 241 -11.81 -9.70 14.34
CA LEU A 241 -10.83 -9.64 13.25
C LEU A 241 -10.98 -10.77 12.21
N ILE A 242 -11.26 -12.00 12.69
CA ILE A 242 -11.50 -13.18 11.85
C ILE A 242 -12.71 -13.89 12.43
N TYR A 243 -13.70 -14.19 11.61
CA TYR A 243 -14.88 -14.91 12.03
C TYR A 243 -15.56 -15.59 10.84
N HIS A 244 -16.24 -16.71 11.09
CA HIS A 244 -17.11 -17.33 10.12
C HIS A 244 -18.37 -16.52 9.96
N PHE A 245 -18.98 -16.59 8.78
CA PHE A 245 -20.29 -16.00 8.55
C PHE A 245 -21.29 -16.78 9.42
N ASP A 246 -21.95 -16.06 10.32
CA ASP A 246 -22.99 -16.61 11.19
C ASP A 246 -24.22 -16.97 10.36
N GLU A 247 -24.81 -18.16 10.59
CA GLU A 247 -26.03 -18.60 9.91
C GLU A 247 -27.21 -17.62 10.13
N GLU A 248 -27.22 -16.88 11.26
CA GLU A 248 -28.23 -15.84 11.53
C GLU A 248 -28.01 -14.55 10.76
N THR A 249 -26.75 -14.15 10.51
CA THR A 249 -26.39 -12.93 9.75
C THR A 249 -26.22 -13.21 8.26
N ASP A 250 -25.79 -14.39 7.89
CA ASP A 250 -25.78 -14.89 6.51
C ASP A 250 -26.95 -15.83 6.28
N ARG A 251 -28.17 -15.30 6.39
CA ARG A 251 -29.46 -16.02 6.33
C ARG A 251 -29.61 -17.05 5.21
N GLN A 252 -28.63 -17.20 4.31
CA GLN A 252 -28.68 -18.14 3.18
C GLN A 252 -27.32 -18.78 2.85
N GLY A 253 -26.28 -18.66 3.68
CA GLY A 253 -24.92 -19.12 3.36
C GLY A 253 -24.30 -18.42 2.14
N GLN A 254 -24.85 -17.26 1.75
CA GLN A 254 -24.49 -16.60 0.49
C GLN A 254 -23.07 -16.04 0.51
N ALA A 255 -22.56 -15.60 1.66
CA ALA A 255 -21.21 -15.03 1.73
C ALA A 255 -20.14 -16.11 1.58
N ALA A 256 -20.32 -17.27 2.22
CA ALA A 256 -19.43 -18.41 2.04
C ALA A 256 -19.53 -18.97 0.61
N LEU A 257 -20.77 -19.10 0.07
CA LEU A 257 -20.99 -19.52 -1.31
C LEU A 257 -20.35 -18.55 -2.30
N ARG A 258 -20.50 -17.24 -2.08
CA ARG A 258 -19.87 -16.21 -2.90
C ARG A 258 -18.35 -16.35 -2.90
N ALA A 259 -17.73 -16.51 -1.72
CA ALA A 259 -16.29 -16.70 -1.64
C ALA A 259 -15.83 -17.95 -2.41
N ARG A 260 -16.56 -19.07 -2.30
CA ARG A 260 -16.28 -20.29 -3.07
C ARG A 260 -16.37 -20.05 -4.57
N THR A 261 -17.44 -19.39 -5.03
CA THR A 261 -17.63 -19.02 -6.45
C THR A 261 -16.51 -18.12 -6.96
N LEU A 262 -16.07 -17.14 -6.15
CA LEU A 262 -14.97 -16.25 -6.48
C LEU A 262 -13.66 -17.02 -6.65
N PHE A 263 -13.35 -17.99 -5.79
CA PHE A 263 -12.17 -18.82 -5.93
C PHE A 263 -12.19 -19.67 -7.21
N THR A 264 -13.36 -20.17 -7.59
CA THR A 264 -13.50 -20.91 -8.84
C THR A 264 -13.24 -20.04 -10.06
N ARG A 265 -13.86 -18.85 -10.13
CA ARG A 265 -13.70 -17.89 -11.24
C ARG A 265 -12.29 -17.30 -11.30
N TYR A 266 -11.67 -17.09 -10.15
CA TYR A 266 -10.31 -16.59 -10.05
C TYR A 266 -9.30 -17.49 -10.75
N ARG A 267 -9.47 -18.82 -10.64
CA ARG A 267 -8.60 -19.80 -11.27
C ARG A 267 -8.39 -19.51 -12.76
N ASP A 268 -9.45 -19.10 -13.46
CA ASP A 268 -9.42 -18.84 -14.90
C ASP A 268 -8.62 -17.59 -15.29
N THR A 269 -8.33 -16.72 -14.32
CA THR A 269 -7.52 -15.49 -14.52
C THR A 269 -6.04 -15.70 -14.20
N LEU A 270 -5.68 -16.88 -13.70
CA LEU A 270 -4.28 -17.23 -13.44
C LEU A 270 -3.56 -17.62 -14.75
N PRO A 271 -2.25 -17.36 -14.86
CA PRO A 271 -1.41 -18.01 -15.84
C PRO A 271 -1.52 -19.55 -15.76
N GLU A 272 -1.41 -20.22 -16.90
CA GLU A 272 -1.68 -21.65 -16.99
C GLU A 272 -0.82 -22.49 -16.03
N GLU A 273 0.46 -22.17 -15.92
CA GLU A 273 1.38 -22.85 -15.00
C GLU A 273 0.99 -22.69 -13.52
N ARG A 274 0.27 -21.64 -13.19
CA ARG A 274 -0.25 -21.41 -11.82
C ARG A 274 -1.54 -22.17 -11.56
N ARG A 275 -2.34 -22.41 -12.60
CA ARG A 275 -3.55 -23.29 -12.49
C ARG A 275 -3.15 -24.69 -12.09
N PHE A 276 -2.10 -25.28 -12.71
CA PHE A 276 -1.58 -26.60 -12.32
C PHE A 276 -1.20 -26.67 -10.84
N LEU A 277 -0.71 -25.58 -10.25
CA LEU A 277 -0.38 -25.53 -8.84
C LEU A 277 -1.64 -25.41 -7.96
N VAL A 278 -2.55 -24.50 -8.30
CA VAL A 278 -3.79 -24.29 -7.52
C VAL A 278 -4.70 -25.53 -7.55
N ASP A 279 -4.74 -26.24 -8.68
CA ASP A 279 -5.56 -27.45 -8.86
C ASP A 279 -5.14 -28.64 -7.96
N ARG A 280 -3.97 -28.55 -7.32
CA ARG A 280 -3.55 -29.55 -6.31
C ARG A 280 -4.24 -29.35 -4.97
N TYR A 281 -4.87 -28.20 -4.75
CA TYR A 281 -5.48 -27.83 -3.48
C TYR A 281 -7.00 -27.83 -3.58
N GLN A 282 -7.65 -28.24 -2.50
CA GLN A 282 -9.10 -28.18 -2.35
C GLN A 282 -9.48 -27.16 -1.27
N LEU A 283 -10.50 -26.35 -1.52
CA LEU A 283 -11.00 -25.38 -0.56
C LEU A 283 -11.65 -26.11 0.62
N ALA A 284 -11.03 -26.06 1.78
CA ALA A 284 -11.49 -26.68 3.02
C ALA A 284 -12.41 -25.75 3.81
N ASP A 285 -12.05 -24.46 3.93
CA ASP A 285 -12.77 -23.51 4.77
C ASP A 285 -12.67 -22.07 4.28
N VAL A 286 -13.64 -21.20 4.69
CA VAL A 286 -13.68 -19.76 4.36
C VAL A 286 -14.14 -18.97 5.57
N ALA A 287 -13.37 -17.95 5.96
CA ALA A 287 -13.73 -17.01 7.02
C ALA A 287 -13.59 -15.54 6.55
N PHE A 288 -14.38 -14.65 7.13
CA PHE A 288 -14.26 -13.22 6.93
C PHE A 288 -13.04 -12.68 7.68
N LYS A 289 -12.35 -11.66 7.12
CA LYS A 289 -11.20 -11.00 7.77
C LYS A 289 -11.29 -9.48 7.69
N VAL A 290 -11.27 -8.81 8.82
CA VAL A 290 -11.21 -7.35 8.90
C VAL A 290 -9.76 -6.89 8.80
N VAL A 291 -9.40 -6.20 7.72
CA VAL A 291 -8.01 -5.80 7.42
C VAL A 291 -7.83 -4.28 7.37
N GLY A 292 -6.62 -3.82 7.70
CA GLY A 292 -6.13 -2.46 7.48
C GLY A 292 -6.86 -1.34 8.23
N VAL A 293 -6.65 -0.09 7.79
CA VAL A 293 -7.42 1.11 8.16
C VAL A 293 -8.20 1.60 6.95
N GLY A 294 -7.53 1.75 5.81
CA GLY A 294 -8.15 2.17 4.54
C GLY A 294 -9.19 1.17 4.02
N SER A 295 -8.92 -0.14 4.15
CA SER A 295 -9.78 -1.22 3.64
C SER A 295 -10.87 -1.67 4.62
N VAL A 296 -11.03 -1.06 5.81
CA VAL A 296 -12.13 -1.45 6.73
C VAL A 296 -13.48 -1.18 6.08
N GLY A 297 -14.34 -2.18 6.10
CA GLY A 297 -15.68 -2.12 5.50
C GLY A 297 -15.76 -2.57 4.05
N THR A 298 -14.66 -2.94 3.38
CA THR A 298 -14.71 -3.69 2.13
C THR A 298 -14.79 -5.19 2.43
N PHE A 299 -15.40 -5.96 1.52
CA PHE A 299 -15.43 -7.42 1.67
C PHE A 299 -14.01 -7.99 1.61
N CYS A 300 -13.65 -8.75 2.63
CA CYS A 300 -12.38 -9.46 2.68
C CYS A 300 -12.61 -10.84 3.32
N ALA A 301 -12.21 -11.90 2.63
CA ALA A 301 -12.29 -13.26 3.12
C ALA A 301 -10.95 -13.98 2.97
N ILE A 302 -10.75 -15.00 3.80
CA ILE A 302 -9.63 -15.94 3.71
C ILE A 302 -10.21 -17.29 3.31
N GLY A 303 -9.62 -17.93 2.29
CA GLY A 303 -9.84 -19.33 1.98
C GLY A 303 -8.66 -20.16 2.48
N LEU A 304 -8.96 -21.22 3.19
CA LEU A 304 -8.02 -22.28 3.54
C LEU A 304 -8.15 -23.40 2.52
N PHE A 305 -7.08 -23.66 1.83
CA PHE A 305 -6.96 -24.74 0.87
C PHE A 305 -6.02 -25.79 1.42
N ILE A 306 -6.31 -27.05 1.17
CA ILE A 306 -5.50 -28.19 1.64
C ILE A 306 -5.25 -29.13 0.46
N ASP A 307 -3.99 -29.58 0.29
CA ASP A 307 -3.67 -30.64 -0.65
C ASP A 307 -3.97 -32.03 -0.07
N PRO A 308 -3.89 -33.11 -0.86
CA PRO A 308 -4.16 -34.46 -0.40
C PRO A 308 -3.27 -34.95 0.75
N ASP A 309 -2.06 -34.38 0.90
CA ASP A 309 -1.11 -34.70 1.94
C ASP A 309 -1.28 -33.84 3.20
N GLY A 310 -2.21 -32.88 3.15
CA GLY A 310 -2.58 -32.01 4.28
C GLY A 310 -1.77 -30.72 4.39
N HIS A 311 -1.02 -30.31 3.33
CA HIS A 311 -0.31 -29.04 3.33
C HIS A 311 -1.26 -27.88 3.06
N PRO A 312 -1.21 -26.80 3.86
CA PRO A 312 -2.12 -25.68 3.73
C PRO A 312 -1.65 -24.63 2.72
N LEU A 313 -2.61 -24.02 2.02
CA LEU A 313 -2.46 -22.79 1.27
C LEU A 313 -3.57 -21.82 1.69
N PHE A 314 -3.19 -20.62 2.15
CA PHE A 314 -4.14 -19.56 2.45
C PHE A 314 -4.19 -18.54 1.30
N LEU A 315 -5.38 -18.33 0.77
CA LEU A 315 -5.66 -17.28 -0.20
C LEU A 315 -6.60 -16.23 0.41
N GLN A 316 -6.33 -14.97 0.11
CA GLN A 316 -7.15 -13.83 0.53
C GLN A 316 -7.92 -13.32 -0.68
N VAL A 317 -9.23 -13.18 -0.55
CA VAL A 317 -10.11 -12.45 -1.47
C VAL A 317 -10.35 -11.07 -0.90
N LYS A 318 -10.14 -10.02 -1.70
CA LYS A 318 -10.48 -8.64 -1.32
C LYS A 318 -11.32 -8.00 -2.42
N GLU A 319 -12.36 -7.29 -2.02
CA GLU A 319 -13.15 -6.46 -2.93
C GLU A 319 -12.30 -5.30 -3.45
N ALA A 320 -12.37 -5.08 -4.76
CA ALA A 320 -11.69 -4.01 -5.46
C ALA A 320 -12.72 -2.99 -5.93
N MET A 321 -12.72 -1.84 -5.30
CA MET A 321 -13.56 -0.69 -5.69
C MET A 321 -12.82 0.16 -6.74
N ALA A 322 -13.51 1.11 -7.36
CA ALA A 322 -12.84 2.11 -8.18
C ALA A 322 -11.79 2.88 -7.35
N SER A 323 -10.65 3.18 -7.95
CA SER A 323 -9.61 3.96 -7.27
C SER A 323 -10.13 5.34 -6.87
N VAL A 324 -9.77 5.78 -5.68
CA VAL A 324 -10.04 7.16 -5.21
C VAL A 324 -9.37 8.23 -6.07
N LEU A 325 -8.38 7.84 -6.88
CA LEU A 325 -7.72 8.73 -7.85
C LEU A 325 -8.54 8.93 -9.12
N ALA A 326 -9.46 7.99 -9.45
CA ALA A 326 -10.15 7.98 -10.74
C ALA A 326 -10.92 9.26 -11.07
N PRO A 327 -11.60 9.94 -10.12
CA PRO A 327 -12.28 11.21 -10.39
C PRO A 327 -11.34 12.33 -10.86
N TYR A 328 -10.05 12.27 -10.50
CA TYR A 328 -9.07 13.33 -10.72
C TYR A 328 -7.98 12.95 -11.74
N ALA A 329 -7.63 11.67 -11.81
CA ALA A 329 -6.61 11.16 -12.73
C ALA A 329 -7.19 10.58 -14.03
N GLY A 330 -8.50 10.37 -14.08
CA GLY A 330 -9.19 9.69 -15.17
C GLY A 330 -9.45 8.20 -14.88
N PRO A 331 -10.33 7.56 -15.68
CA PRO A 331 -10.78 6.20 -15.42
C PRO A 331 -9.69 5.16 -15.62
N SER A 332 -9.88 4.00 -14.98
CA SER A 332 -9.07 2.81 -15.23
C SER A 332 -9.29 2.29 -16.67
N PRO A 333 -8.23 1.83 -17.36
CA PRO A 333 -8.39 1.13 -18.64
C PRO A 333 -9.00 -0.27 -18.47
N TYR A 334 -9.06 -0.80 -17.25
CA TYR A 334 -9.61 -2.11 -16.96
C TYR A 334 -11.05 -2.01 -16.47
N VAL A 335 -11.95 -2.79 -17.09
CA VAL A 335 -13.35 -2.89 -16.65
C VAL A 335 -13.42 -3.52 -15.26
N ASN A 336 -12.64 -4.58 -15.02
CA ASN A 336 -12.58 -5.24 -13.72
C ASN A 336 -11.56 -4.54 -12.80
N GLN A 337 -12.02 -4.01 -11.66
CA GLN A 337 -11.15 -3.30 -10.71
C GLN A 337 -10.14 -4.25 -10.02
N GLY A 338 -10.47 -5.54 -9.85
CA GLY A 338 -9.51 -6.53 -9.38
C GLY A 338 -8.36 -6.72 -10.37
N GLN A 339 -8.65 -6.71 -11.68
CA GLN A 339 -7.62 -6.72 -12.72
C GLN A 339 -6.72 -5.47 -12.63
N ARG A 340 -7.29 -4.29 -12.40
CA ARG A 340 -6.55 -3.04 -12.17
C ARG A 340 -5.53 -3.21 -11.02
N VAL A 341 -5.98 -3.75 -9.89
CA VAL A 341 -5.12 -3.99 -8.72
C VAL A 341 -4.00 -4.99 -9.05
N VAL A 342 -4.34 -6.12 -9.66
CA VAL A 342 -3.37 -7.17 -10.01
C VAL A 342 -2.31 -6.68 -10.99
N VAL A 343 -2.73 -5.99 -12.06
CA VAL A 343 -1.79 -5.45 -13.04
C VAL A 343 -0.93 -4.36 -12.42
N GLY A 344 -1.51 -3.46 -11.63
CA GLY A 344 -0.76 -2.43 -10.92
C GLY A 344 0.29 -3.02 -9.97
N GLN A 345 -0.07 -4.02 -9.17
CA GLN A 345 0.87 -4.71 -8.29
C GLN A 345 2.02 -5.37 -9.10
N ARG A 346 1.70 -6.11 -10.16
CA ARG A 346 2.71 -6.74 -11.03
C ARG A 346 3.63 -5.73 -11.71
N THR A 347 3.09 -4.54 -12.02
CA THR A 347 3.88 -3.46 -12.62
C THR A 347 4.83 -2.84 -11.61
N LEU A 348 4.34 -2.50 -10.41
CA LEU A 348 5.10 -1.76 -9.41
C LEU A 348 6.10 -2.64 -8.65
N GLN A 349 5.74 -3.86 -8.30
CA GLN A 349 6.61 -4.78 -7.55
C GLN A 349 7.65 -5.45 -8.45
N THR A 350 8.88 -5.57 -7.94
CA THR A 350 9.94 -6.34 -8.63
C THR A 350 9.62 -7.82 -8.66
N VAL A 351 9.05 -8.33 -7.57
CA VAL A 351 8.64 -9.72 -7.42
C VAL A 351 7.22 -9.75 -6.87
N SER A 352 6.30 -10.22 -7.69
CA SER A 352 4.89 -10.31 -7.32
C SER A 352 4.51 -11.70 -6.83
N ASP A 353 3.42 -11.76 -6.09
CA ASP A 353 2.78 -12.99 -5.69
C ASP A 353 2.35 -13.82 -6.90
N GLY A 354 2.76 -15.09 -6.94
CA GLY A 354 2.42 -16.01 -8.02
C GLY A 354 0.93 -16.42 -8.07
N PHE A 355 0.19 -16.17 -7.00
CA PHE A 355 -1.25 -16.47 -6.91
C PHE A 355 -2.15 -15.23 -7.17
N LEU A 356 -1.56 -14.13 -7.65
CA LEU A 356 -2.35 -12.95 -8.00
C LEU A 356 -3.31 -13.24 -9.17
N GLY A 357 -4.59 -12.99 -8.96
CA GLY A 357 -5.64 -13.08 -9.96
C GLY A 357 -6.86 -12.28 -9.53
N TRP A 358 -7.91 -12.27 -10.32
CA TRP A 358 -9.11 -11.49 -10.08
C TRP A 358 -10.37 -12.29 -10.40
N ALA A 359 -11.50 -11.80 -9.93
CA ALA A 359 -12.81 -12.37 -10.23
C ALA A 359 -13.88 -11.27 -10.19
N ALA A 360 -15.07 -11.60 -10.62
CA ALA A 360 -16.29 -10.82 -10.40
C ALA A 360 -17.39 -11.75 -9.84
N ASP A 361 -18.25 -11.23 -8.95
CA ASP A 361 -19.46 -11.95 -8.53
C ASP A 361 -20.63 -11.69 -9.50
N ASP A 362 -21.75 -12.38 -9.26
CA ASP A 362 -22.96 -12.25 -10.10
C ASP A 362 -23.64 -10.88 -9.96
N ALA A 363 -23.33 -10.13 -8.92
CA ALA A 363 -23.78 -8.75 -8.71
C ALA A 363 -22.88 -7.72 -9.40
N GLY A 364 -21.87 -8.15 -10.16
CA GLY A 364 -20.94 -7.27 -10.86
C GLY A 364 -19.90 -6.59 -9.95
N ARG A 365 -19.74 -7.05 -8.70
CA ARG A 365 -18.65 -6.56 -7.83
C ARG A 365 -17.34 -7.24 -8.22
N HIS A 366 -16.26 -6.50 -8.14
CA HIS A 366 -14.92 -6.92 -8.55
C HIS A 366 -14.07 -7.29 -7.35
N PHE A 367 -13.23 -8.33 -7.51
CA PHE A 367 -12.37 -8.83 -6.46
C PHE A 367 -10.99 -9.15 -7.01
N TYR A 368 -9.98 -9.08 -6.17
CA TYR A 368 -8.69 -9.66 -6.43
C TYR A 368 -8.34 -10.70 -5.36
N ILE A 369 -7.58 -11.69 -5.77
CA ILE A 369 -7.15 -12.79 -4.93
C ILE A 369 -5.63 -12.84 -4.91
N ARG A 370 -5.07 -13.08 -3.74
CA ARG A 370 -3.65 -13.22 -3.52
C ARG A 370 -3.36 -14.24 -2.43
N GLN A 371 -2.11 -14.70 -2.36
CA GLN A 371 -1.68 -15.48 -1.20
C GLN A 371 -1.75 -14.61 0.06
N LEU A 372 -2.30 -15.17 1.12
CA LEU A 372 -2.27 -14.52 2.42
C LEU A 372 -0.84 -14.59 2.96
N LYS A 373 -0.10 -13.53 2.78
CA LYS A 373 1.23 -13.36 3.38
C LYS A 373 1.05 -12.70 4.74
N ASP A 374 0.77 -13.48 5.77
CA ASP A 374 0.66 -12.97 7.13
C ASP A 374 2.05 -12.70 7.75
N ARG A 375 3.10 -13.20 7.09
CA ARG A 375 4.50 -12.94 7.40
C ARG A 375 5.00 -11.69 6.67
N ARG A 376 4.74 -10.55 7.24
CA ARG A 376 5.65 -9.42 7.07
C ARG A 376 6.90 -9.77 7.87
N LEU A 377 8.02 -9.97 7.18
CA LEU A 377 9.30 -10.31 7.82
C LEU A 377 9.80 -9.17 8.72
N ALA A 378 9.46 -7.93 8.36
CA ALA A 378 9.52 -6.79 9.26
C ALA A 378 8.36 -5.83 8.92
N SER A 379 7.69 -5.33 9.95
CA SER A 379 6.66 -4.32 9.77
C SER A 379 7.28 -2.92 9.78
N ALA A 380 6.67 -1.99 9.04
CA ALA A 380 6.99 -0.57 9.16
C ALA A 380 6.95 -0.11 10.64
N GLY A 381 6.03 -0.64 11.45
CA GLY A 381 5.95 -0.36 12.89
C GLY A 381 7.23 -0.68 13.65
N THR A 382 7.86 -1.82 13.37
CA THR A 382 9.12 -2.21 14.03
C THR A 382 10.29 -1.28 13.63
N LEU A 383 10.26 -0.75 12.40
CA LEU A 383 11.27 0.20 11.93
C LEU A 383 11.00 1.63 12.39
N MET A 384 9.75 1.96 12.72
CA MET A 384 9.34 3.28 13.27
C MET A 384 9.66 3.43 14.77
N GLU A 385 9.70 2.32 15.52
CA GLU A 385 10.02 2.31 16.97
C GLU A 385 11.51 2.50 17.24
N SER A 386 12.33 2.58 16.21
CA SER A 386 13.78 2.72 16.33
C SER A 386 14.23 4.11 15.87
N ASP A 387 15.44 4.52 16.30
CA ASP A 387 16.20 5.70 15.80
C ASP A 387 16.53 5.62 14.28
N ARG A 388 15.72 4.86 13.52
CA ARG A 388 15.94 4.49 12.11
C ARG A 388 14.88 5.02 11.15
N LEU A 389 13.99 5.90 11.62
CA LEU A 389 12.92 6.43 10.76
C LEU A 389 13.50 7.17 9.54
N ASP A 390 14.64 7.88 9.71
CA ASP A 390 15.35 8.55 8.61
C ASP A 390 15.80 7.58 7.52
N PHE A 391 16.41 6.47 7.96
CA PHE A 391 16.85 5.44 7.03
C PHE A 391 15.67 4.77 6.32
N TYR A 392 14.61 4.48 7.06
CA TYR A 392 13.40 3.92 6.49
C TYR A 392 12.74 4.86 5.48
N ALA A 393 12.71 6.16 5.76
CA ALA A 393 12.23 7.20 4.86
C ALA A 393 13.00 7.20 3.53
N THR A 394 14.32 7.20 3.61
CA THR A 394 15.23 7.13 2.44
C THR A 394 14.96 5.88 1.59
N LEU A 395 14.78 4.75 2.25
CA LEU A 395 14.49 3.48 1.61
C LEU A 395 13.13 3.48 0.89
N CYS A 396 12.10 4.05 1.51
CA CYS A 396 10.78 4.21 0.89
C CYS A 396 10.87 5.09 -0.37
N GLY A 397 11.62 6.20 -0.32
CA GLY A 397 11.83 7.08 -1.46
C GLY A 397 12.53 6.36 -2.62
N ALA A 398 13.62 5.65 -2.36
CA ALA A 398 14.35 4.89 -3.38
C ALA A 398 13.49 3.75 -3.97
N THR A 399 12.69 3.07 -3.14
CA THR A 399 11.77 2.02 -3.58
C THR A 399 10.67 2.57 -4.48
N LEU A 400 10.11 3.73 -4.12
CA LEU A 400 9.09 4.40 -4.93
C LEU A 400 9.66 4.84 -6.30
N ALA A 401 10.88 5.37 -6.34
CA ALA A 401 11.54 5.72 -7.60
C ALA A 401 11.66 4.50 -8.52
N ARG A 402 12.11 3.36 -7.98
CA ARG A 402 12.20 2.11 -8.73
C ARG A 402 10.82 1.64 -9.21
N ALA A 403 9.80 1.73 -8.37
CA ALA A 403 8.43 1.34 -8.76
C ALA A 403 7.90 2.22 -9.90
N HIS A 404 8.11 3.53 -9.83
CA HIS A 404 7.69 4.47 -10.86
C HIS A 404 8.49 4.30 -12.17
N ALA A 405 9.79 3.99 -12.10
CA ALA A 405 10.61 3.75 -13.28
C ALA A 405 10.16 2.54 -14.12
N ARG A 406 9.44 1.59 -13.50
CA ARG A 406 8.91 0.41 -14.21
C ARG A 406 7.73 0.71 -15.14
N SER A 407 6.99 1.77 -14.89
CA SER A 407 5.79 2.14 -15.67
C SER A 407 5.91 3.50 -16.35
N GLY A 408 6.66 4.41 -15.74
CA GLY A 408 6.97 5.73 -16.25
C GLY A 408 8.20 5.75 -17.15
N ASP A 409 8.66 6.96 -17.43
CA ASP A 409 9.92 7.20 -18.14
C ASP A 409 10.94 7.80 -17.19
N ALA A 410 11.90 6.98 -16.74
CA ALA A 410 12.90 7.41 -15.76
C ALA A 410 13.74 8.60 -16.26
N ALA A 411 14.09 8.65 -17.56
CA ALA A 411 14.86 9.75 -18.13
C ALA A 411 14.04 11.05 -18.16
N LEU A 412 12.76 11.00 -18.49
CA LEU A 412 11.85 12.14 -18.47
C LEU A 412 11.67 12.67 -17.04
N ILE A 413 11.40 11.77 -16.07
CA ILE A 413 11.24 12.14 -14.66
C ILE A 413 12.56 12.73 -14.12
N ALA A 414 13.71 12.08 -14.36
CA ALA A 414 15.01 12.60 -13.94
C ALA A 414 15.32 13.95 -14.57
N GLY A 415 14.95 14.16 -15.83
CA GLY A 415 15.03 15.44 -16.51
C GLY A 415 14.22 16.52 -15.81
N TYR A 416 12.98 16.23 -15.43
CA TYR A 416 12.12 17.15 -14.67
C TYR A 416 12.68 17.44 -13.28
N LEU A 417 13.09 16.41 -12.54
CA LEU A 417 13.65 16.56 -11.19
C LEU A 417 14.97 17.34 -11.19
N GLY A 418 15.89 17.00 -12.10
CA GLY A 418 17.22 17.61 -12.21
C GLY A 418 18.15 17.27 -11.05
N THR A 419 19.24 18.02 -10.93
CA THR A 419 20.30 17.79 -9.94
C THR A 419 20.18 18.64 -8.68
N SER A 420 19.43 19.75 -8.72
CA SER A 420 19.25 20.62 -7.55
C SER A 420 18.09 20.11 -6.66
N GLU A 421 18.11 20.49 -5.41
CA GLU A 421 17.18 20.10 -4.37
C GLU A 421 15.83 20.85 -4.41
N THR A 422 15.61 21.68 -5.44
CA THR A 422 14.39 22.52 -5.57
C THR A 422 13.09 21.73 -5.48
N PHE A 423 13.04 20.52 -6.05
CA PHE A 423 11.88 19.64 -5.94
C PHE A 423 11.76 19.04 -4.54
N ASP A 424 12.90 18.65 -3.96
CA ASP A 424 12.98 18.03 -2.66
C ASP A 424 12.47 18.99 -1.57
N ASP A 425 12.95 20.25 -1.62
CA ASP A 425 12.53 21.32 -0.71
C ASP A 425 11.04 21.64 -0.88
N ALA A 426 10.57 21.77 -2.13
CA ALA A 426 9.18 22.09 -2.42
C ALA A 426 8.21 20.99 -1.92
N VAL A 427 8.56 19.71 -2.08
CA VAL A 427 7.72 18.62 -1.58
C VAL A 427 7.81 18.52 -0.05
N ALA A 428 8.96 18.80 0.56
CA ALA A 428 9.08 18.86 2.02
C ALA A 428 8.24 20.00 2.62
N ASP A 429 8.21 21.18 1.96
CA ASP A 429 7.34 22.29 2.34
C ASP A 429 5.85 21.91 2.21
N PHE A 430 5.48 21.29 1.09
CA PHE A 430 4.14 20.74 0.91
C PHE A 430 3.78 19.76 2.04
N ALA A 431 4.68 18.80 2.34
CA ALA A 431 4.44 17.76 3.33
C ALA A 431 4.20 18.33 4.74
N ALA A 432 5.01 19.35 5.14
CA ALA A 432 4.83 20.05 6.41
C ALA A 432 3.48 20.78 6.47
N GLY A 433 3.13 21.57 5.45
CA GLY A 433 1.86 22.29 5.41
C GLY A 433 0.65 21.34 5.27
N TYR A 434 0.76 20.24 4.50
CA TYR A 434 -0.32 19.27 4.37
C TYR A 434 -0.52 18.45 5.66
N ALA A 435 0.52 18.24 6.45
CA ALA A 435 0.40 17.63 7.77
C ALA A 435 -0.47 18.49 8.71
N GLU A 436 -0.36 19.82 8.66
CA GLU A 436 -1.21 20.75 9.41
C GLU A 436 -2.68 20.66 8.94
N ILE A 437 -2.91 20.62 7.62
CA ILE A 437 -4.25 20.44 7.05
C ILE A 437 -4.84 19.09 7.49
N SER A 438 -4.08 18.01 7.43
CA SER A 438 -4.50 16.69 7.85
C SER A 438 -4.79 16.61 9.35
N ALA A 439 -4.04 17.34 10.18
CA ALA A 439 -4.30 17.44 11.62
C ALA A 439 -5.58 18.22 11.91
N ALA A 440 -5.86 19.27 11.15
CA ALA A 440 -7.12 20.02 11.24
C ALA A 440 -8.31 19.14 10.81
N ASP A 441 -8.19 18.38 9.71
CA ASP A 441 -9.21 17.44 9.27
C ASP A 441 -9.45 16.31 10.29
N HIS A 442 -8.39 15.84 10.95
CA HIS A 442 -8.50 14.89 12.05
C HIS A 442 -9.27 15.48 13.26
N ALA A 443 -9.06 16.78 13.56
CA ALA A 443 -9.82 17.45 14.60
C ALA A 443 -11.33 17.53 14.26
N LEU A 444 -11.67 17.76 12.98
CA LEU A 444 -13.05 17.69 12.50
C LEU A 444 -13.65 16.28 12.65
N LEU A 445 -12.86 15.23 12.40
CA LEU A 445 -13.30 13.86 12.64
C LEU A 445 -13.60 13.63 14.12
N LYS A 446 -12.72 14.08 15.03
CA LYS A 446 -12.94 13.98 16.48
C LYS A 446 -14.20 14.73 16.91
N GLN A 447 -14.43 15.92 16.35
CA GLN A 447 -15.64 16.71 16.61
C GLN A 447 -16.90 15.96 16.13
N ALA A 448 -16.90 15.41 14.92
CA ALA A 448 -18.01 14.64 14.38
C ALA A 448 -18.37 13.40 15.24
N VAL A 449 -17.37 12.79 15.89
CA VAL A 449 -17.58 11.71 16.85
C VAL A 449 -18.15 12.25 18.16
N ALA A 450 -17.63 13.36 18.69
CA ALA A 450 -18.10 13.96 19.92
C ALA A 450 -19.56 14.45 19.81
N ASP A 451 -19.94 14.96 18.64
CA ASP A 451 -21.32 15.42 18.33
C ASP A 451 -22.28 14.25 18.03
N GLY A 452 -21.80 12.99 18.06
CA GLY A 452 -22.61 11.81 17.76
C GLY A 452 -22.96 11.63 16.27
N ARG A 453 -22.39 12.46 15.38
CA ARG A 453 -22.56 12.32 13.92
C ARG A 453 -21.93 11.03 13.39
N LEU A 454 -20.83 10.58 14.00
CA LEU A 454 -20.16 9.34 13.71
C LEU A 454 -20.05 8.47 14.95
N VAL A 455 -20.35 7.18 14.82
CA VAL A 455 -20.21 6.20 15.90
C VAL A 455 -18.87 5.50 15.77
N VAL A 456 -18.13 5.38 16.87
CA VAL A 456 -16.87 4.62 16.94
C VAL A 456 -17.06 3.33 17.74
N ALA A 457 -16.39 2.26 17.32
CA ALA A 457 -16.34 1.02 18.08
C ALA A 457 -15.38 1.15 19.27
N ASP A 458 -15.69 0.49 20.37
CA ASP A 458 -14.74 0.29 21.46
C ASP A 458 -13.73 -0.78 21.01
N LEU A 459 -12.51 -0.33 20.72
CA LEU A 459 -11.42 -1.22 20.32
C LEU A 459 -10.58 -1.57 21.55
N PRO A 460 -10.23 -2.85 21.76
CA PRO A 460 -9.31 -3.21 22.82
C PRO A 460 -7.99 -2.44 22.65
N ALA A 461 -7.51 -1.83 23.72
CA ALA A 461 -6.22 -1.15 23.72
C ALA A 461 -5.15 -2.12 23.19
N LYS A 462 -4.33 -1.69 22.23
CA LYS A 462 -3.18 -2.48 21.77
C LYS A 462 -2.36 -2.82 23.01
N GLY A 463 -2.36 -4.09 23.41
CA GLY A 463 -1.56 -4.55 24.52
C GLY A 463 -0.10 -4.13 24.28
N LYS A 464 0.44 -3.30 25.16
CA LYS A 464 1.89 -3.09 25.25
C LYS A 464 2.50 -4.48 25.37
N GLY A 465 3.27 -4.90 24.36
CA GLY A 465 3.97 -6.17 24.42
C GLY A 465 4.68 -6.24 25.76
N LYS A 466 4.26 -7.17 26.61
CA LYS A 466 4.98 -7.47 27.84
C LYS A 466 6.37 -7.98 27.40
N GLY A 467 7.37 -7.09 27.51
CA GLY A 467 8.75 -7.53 27.51
C GLY A 467 8.86 -8.62 28.58
N LYS A 468 9.12 -9.84 28.17
CA LYS A 468 9.57 -10.88 29.10
C LYS A 468 10.86 -10.33 29.70
N LYS A 469 10.78 -9.82 30.95
CA LYS A 469 11.93 -9.80 31.82
C LYS A 469 12.23 -11.27 32.07
N GLY A 470 13.38 -11.73 31.61
CA GLY A 470 13.93 -13.00 31.98
C GLY A 470 14.31 -12.97 33.47
N ASP A 471 13.94 -14.00 34.16
CA ASP A 471 14.71 -14.58 35.27
C ASP A 471 15.58 -15.69 34.69
#